data_1efdfe194f4fb34f493dfd9a428ee5e1
#
_entry.id   1efdfe194f4fb34f493dfd9a428ee5e1
#
_cell.length_a   1.000
_cell.length_b   1.000
_cell.length_c   1.000
_cell.angle_alpha   90.00
_cell.angle_beta   90.00
_cell.angle_gamma   90.00
#
_symmetry.space_group_name_H-M   'P 1'
#
loop_
_entity.id
_entity.type
_entity.pdbx_description
1 polymer ?
#
loop_
_entity_poly.entity_id
_entity_poly.type
_entity_poly.pdbx_seq_one_letter_code
_entity_poly.pdbx_strand_id
1 'polypeptide(L)'
;NKFKNIFSFSSELKKYNFDKIFIYYPSPRIFIACKLAGIKDIYHYPLFKKKNLHLINAAQKFTASVLNIEKCQTYTKIHINENKLKSVSTYFDKSKFNIVIGAGSSGPTTKWGTDNYSNLINELNKLNKFNFFILCGPNEKLIAQEIMDKVEGDNITDLSNKNISEVIPFIASADMYVGNDSFGSHISSQSGKPSL
;
A
#
# COMPACT_ATOMS: atom_id res chain seq x y z
N ASN A 1 -1.57 -4.14 28.06
CA ASN A 1 -0.34 -4.18 28.87
C ASN A 1 0.88 -4.06 27.94
N LYS A 2 1.43 -2.83 27.82
CA LYS A 2 2.47 -2.49 26.81
C LYS A 2 3.77 -3.30 26.95
N PHE A 3 4.07 -3.84 28.12
CA PHE A 3 5.26 -4.66 28.37
C PHE A 3 5.07 -6.13 27.94
N LYS A 4 3.88 -6.71 28.11
CA LYS A 4 3.60 -8.07 27.61
C LYS A 4 3.87 -8.22 26.12
N ASN A 5 3.61 -7.15 25.34
CA ASN A 5 3.85 -7.15 23.91
C ASN A 5 5.34 -7.20 23.52
N ILE A 6 6.26 -6.69 24.36
CA ILE A 6 7.71 -6.74 24.06
C ILE A 6 8.23 -8.17 24.18
N PHE A 7 7.86 -8.88 25.24
CA PHE A 7 8.27 -10.28 25.43
C PHE A 7 7.68 -11.22 24.42
N SER A 8 6.39 -11.05 24.10
CA SER A 8 5.73 -11.83 23.04
C SER A 8 6.39 -11.61 21.69
N PHE A 9 6.67 -10.34 21.34
CA PHE A 9 7.34 -9.99 20.09
C PHE A 9 8.79 -10.53 20.05
N SER A 10 9.52 -10.43 21.17
CA SER A 10 10.87 -11.01 21.28
C SER A 10 10.86 -12.52 21.09
N SER A 11 9.91 -13.22 21.71
CA SER A 11 9.71 -14.67 21.54
C SER A 11 9.43 -15.06 20.08
N GLU A 12 8.64 -14.24 19.39
CA GLU A 12 8.37 -14.45 17.96
C GLU A 12 9.62 -14.26 17.11
N LEU A 13 10.37 -13.17 17.33
CA LEU A 13 11.62 -12.90 16.61
C LEU A 13 12.66 -14.02 16.77
N LYS A 14 12.72 -14.65 17.96
CA LYS A 14 13.66 -15.78 18.21
C LYS A 14 13.46 -16.96 17.26
N LYS A 15 12.24 -17.19 16.80
CA LYS A 15 11.92 -18.31 15.91
C LYS A 15 12.61 -18.22 14.55
N TYR A 16 12.97 -17.00 14.13
CA TYR A 16 13.54 -16.73 12.80
C TYR A 16 15.07 -16.74 12.78
N ASN A 17 15.75 -16.77 13.95
CA ASN A 17 17.21 -16.76 14.05
C ASN A 17 17.90 -15.68 13.18
N PHE A 18 17.42 -14.43 13.26
CA PHE A 18 18.01 -13.34 12.49
C PHE A 18 19.42 -13.00 12.97
N ASP A 19 20.36 -12.89 12.04
CA ASP A 19 21.73 -12.37 12.33
C ASP A 19 21.72 -10.86 12.49
N LYS A 20 20.98 -10.18 11.61
CA LYS A 20 20.92 -8.71 11.51
C LYS A 20 19.50 -8.21 11.42
N ILE A 21 19.23 -7.03 11.97
CA ILE A 21 17.96 -6.35 11.84
C ILE A 21 18.13 -4.86 11.62
N PHE A 22 17.35 -4.29 10.72
CA PHE A 22 17.27 -2.87 10.42
C PHE A 22 15.96 -2.31 10.97
N ILE A 23 16.04 -1.30 11.82
CA ILE A 23 14.88 -0.64 12.40
C ILE A 23 14.80 0.78 11.84
N TYR A 24 13.96 1.00 10.83
CA TYR A 24 13.77 2.30 10.18
C TYR A 24 12.84 3.24 10.96
N TYR A 25 12.08 2.70 11.89
CA TYR A 25 11.22 3.49 12.76
C TYR A 25 11.86 3.65 14.14
N PRO A 26 12.02 4.89 14.64
CA PRO A 26 12.64 5.13 15.94
C PRO A 26 11.79 4.60 17.09
N SER A 27 12.02 3.35 17.49
CA SER A 27 11.27 2.67 18.56
C SER A 27 12.21 1.97 19.54
N PRO A 28 12.42 2.53 20.74
CA PRO A 28 13.18 1.86 21.80
C PRO A 28 12.60 0.47 22.15
N ARG A 29 11.28 0.30 22.05
CA ARG A 29 10.62 -0.99 22.35
C ARG A 29 11.03 -2.09 21.37
N ILE A 30 11.06 -1.77 20.08
CA ILE A 30 11.49 -2.72 19.04
C ILE A 30 12.94 -3.09 19.29
N PHE A 31 13.80 -2.10 19.58
CA PHE A 31 15.20 -2.33 19.89
C PHE A 31 15.38 -3.29 21.08
N ILE A 32 14.65 -3.05 22.19
CA ILE A 32 14.69 -3.91 23.38
C ILE A 32 14.21 -5.33 23.02
N ALA A 33 13.12 -5.47 22.27
CA ALA A 33 12.63 -6.77 21.84
C ALA A 33 13.65 -7.55 21.02
N CYS A 34 14.37 -6.86 20.09
CA CYS A 34 15.44 -7.45 19.30
C CYS A 34 16.62 -7.92 20.18
N LYS A 35 17.01 -7.12 21.15
CA LYS A 35 18.06 -7.49 22.13
C LYS A 35 17.65 -8.73 22.93
N LEU A 36 16.42 -8.75 23.46
CA LEU A 36 15.88 -9.90 24.18
C LEU A 36 15.73 -11.15 23.29
N ALA A 37 15.53 -10.96 22.00
CA ALA A 37 15.53 -12.05 21.02
C ALA A 37 16.93 -12.63 20.75
N GLY A 38 17.99 -11.99 21.21
CA GLY A 38 19.37 -12.45 21.02
C GLY A 38 19.99 -12.02 19.67
N ILE A 39 19.35 -11.09 18.95
CA ILE A 39 19.88 -10.57 17.69
C ILE A 39 21.15 -9.77 17.97
N LYS A 40 22.25 -10.13 17.33
CA LYS A 40 23.57 -9.51 17.58
C LYS A 40 23.70 -8.14 16.93
N ASP A 41 23.38 -8.06 15.64
CA ASP A 41 23.56 -6.87 14.83
C ASP A 41 22.23 -6.12 14.67
N ILE A 42 22.01 -5.12 15.53
CA ILE A 42 20.80 -4.29 15.50
C ILE A 42 21.17 -2.90 15.03
N TYR A 43 20.70 -2.53 13.85
CA TYR A 43 20.90 -1.24 13.23
C TYR A 43 19.63 -0.41 13.38
N HIS A 44 19.73 0.63 14.21
CA HIS A 44 18.60 1.48 14.54
C HIS A 44 18.74 2.85 13.89
N TYR A 45 17.71 3.30 13.18
CA TYR A 45 17.70 4.62 12.58
C TYR A 45 17.87 5.69 13.68
N PRO A 46 18.78 6.66 13.50
CA PRO A 46 19.11 7.61 14.57
C PRO A 46 17.92 8.49 14.94
N LEU A 47 17.50 8.37 16.20
CA LEU A 47 16.34 9.08 16.79
C LEU A 47 16.51 10.60 16.81
N PHE A 48 17.75 11.08 17.02
CA PHE A 48 18.03 12.47 17.36
C PHE A 48 18.71 13.28 16.25
N LYS A 49 19.12 12.63 15.17
CA LYS A 49 19.72 13.31 14.02
C LYS A 49 18.67 13.54 12.94
N LYS A 50 17.67 14.39 13.20
CA LYS A 50 16.82 14.91 12.14
C LYS A 50 17.69 15.78 11.22
N LYS A 51 18.12 15.21 10.12
CA LYS A 51 18.59 16.00 8.97
C LYS A 51 17.36 16.39 8.15
N ASN A 52 17.36 17.58 7.56
CA ASN A 52 16.35 18.03 6.60
C ASN A 52 16.47 17.22 5.29
N LEU A 53 16.19 15.92 5.36
CA LEU A 53 16.24 14.99 4.26
C LEU A 53 14.87 14.36 4.08
N HIS A 54 14.47 14.19 2.83
CA HIS A 54 13.34 13.36 2.52
C HIS A 54 13.53 11.94 3.09
N LEU A 55 12.46 11.31 3.60
CA LEU A 55 12.54 10.00 4.29
C LEU A 55 13.23 8.93 3.45
N ILE A 56 12.96 8.88 2.14
CA ILE A 56 13.60 7.94 1.23
C ILE A 56 15.14 8.13 1.22
N ASN A 57 15.60 9.37 1.10
CA ASN A 57 17.01 9.67 1.07
C ASN A 57 17.69 9.38 2.42
N ALA A 58 16.95 9.59 3.50
CA ALA A 58 17.43 9.28 4.84
C ALA A 58 17.57 7.76 5.05
N ALA A 59 16.59 6.98 4.63
CA ALA A 59 16.62 5.52 4.66
C ALA A 59 17.74 4.96 3.75
N GLN A 60 17.89 5.51 2.54
CA GLN A 60 18.96 5.13 1.62
C GLN A 60 20.35 5.33 2.27
N LYS A 61 20.62 6.51 2.82
CA LYS A 61 21.91 6.82 3.46
C LYS A 61 22.17 5.93 4.67
N PHE A 62 21.14 5.68 5.48
CA PHE A 62 21.26 4.77 6.62
C PHE A 62 21.63 3.35 6.17
N THR A 63 20.89 2.80 5.20
CA THR A 63 21.13 1.46 4.69
C THR A 63 22.51 1.32 4.03
N ALA A 64 22.88 2.27 3.17
CA ALA A 64 24.18 2.30 2.52
C ALA A 64 25.33 2.33 3.51
N SER A 65 25.23 3.18 4.53
CA SER A 65 26.21 3.30 5.60
C SER A 65 26.38 2.00 6.40
N VAL A 66 25.28 1.31 6.71
CA VAL A 66 25.33 0.06 7.49
C VAL A 66 25.89 -1.10 6.67
N LEU A 67 25.51 -1.17 5.40
CA LEU A 67 25.97 -2.23 4.49
C LEU A 67 27.35 -1.95 3.88
N ASN A 68 27.92 -0.77 4.14
CA ASN A 68 29.16 -0.31 3.52
C ASN A 68 29.14 -0.38 1.99
N ILE A 69 28.04 0.11 1.40
CA ILE A 69 27.83 0.21 -0.05
C ILE A 69 27.72 1.67 -0.47
N GLU A 70 28.08 1.99 -1.69
CA GLU A 70 28.06 3.38 -2.18
C GLU A 70 26.66 3.96 -2.19
N LYS A 71 25.69 3.20 -2.71
CA LYS A 71 24.30 3.66 -2.88
C LYS A 71 23.30 2.49 -2.89
N CYS A 72 22.17 2.69 -2.23
CA CYS A 72 20.99 1.83 -2.40
C CYS A 72 20.02 2.44 -3.41
N GLN A 73 19.22 1.61 -4.06
CA GLN A 73 18.12 2.08 -4.88
C GLN A 73 17.06 2.79 -4.00
N THR A 74 16.44 3.82 -4.55
CA THR A 74 15.38 4.61 -3.87
C THR A 74 13.99 4.37 -4.45
N TYR A 75 13.91 3.66 -5.55
CA TYR A 75 12.62 3.25 -6.13
C TYR A 75 12.29 1.81 -5.70
N THR A 76 11.01 1.59 -5.47
CA THR A 76 10.46 0.27 -5.17
C THR A 76 9.71 -0.26 -6.38
N LYS A 77 9.73 -1.58 -6.56
CA LYS A 77 8.98 -2.27 -7.61
C LYS A 77 8.35 -3.52 -7.01
N ILE A 78 7.06 -3.69 -7.24
CA ILE A 78 6.38 -4.93 -6.90
C ILE A 78 6.49 -5.91 -8.06
N HIS A 79 6.81 -7.17 -7.74
CA HIS A 79 6.77 -8.25 -8.71
C HIS A 79 5.50 -9.07 -8.52
N ILE A 80 4.67 -9.15 -9.55
CA ILE A 80 3.39 -9.85 -9.51
C ILE A 80 3.47 -11.04 -10.46
N ASN A 81 3.04 -12.20 -9.98
CA ASN A 81 3.01 -13.42 -10.78
C ASN A 81 2.09 -13.24 -12.01
N GLU A 82 2.60 -13.59 -13.18
CA GLU A 82 1.87 -13.45 -14.46
C GLU A 82 0.53 -14.19 -14.48
N ASN A 83 0.42 -15.36 -13.84
CA ASN A 83 -0.83 -16.09 -13.76
C ASN A 83 -1.90 -15.28 -12.99
N LYS A 84 -1.49 -14.52 -11.96
CA LYS A 84 -2.40 -13.63 -11.24
C LYS A 84 -2.83 -12.44 -12.09
N LEU A 85 -1.96 -11.89 -12.93
CA LEU A 85 -2.34 -10.83 -13.88
C LEU A 85 -3.31 -11.38 -14.94
N LYS A 86 -3.05 -12.57 -15.46
CA LYS A 86 -3.93 -13.24 -16.42
C LYS A 86 -5.31 -13.55 -15.84
N SER A 87 -5.39 -13.94 -14.56
CA SER A 87 -6.68 -14.28 -13.91
C SER A 87 -7.66 -13.12 -13.79
N VAL A 88 -7.18 -11.88 -13.85
CA VAL A 88 -8.04 -10.70 -13.80
C VAL A 88 -8.25 -10.05 -15.18
N SER A 89 -7.59 -10.53 -16.21
CA SER A 89 -7.59 -9.90 -17.55
C SER A 89 -8.98 -9.78 -18.17
N THR A 90 -9.92 -10.69 -17.85
CA THR A 90 -11.30 -10.68 -18.36
C THR A 90 -12.15 -9.55 -17.79
N TYR A 91 -11.75 -8.94 -16.69
CA TYR A 91 -12.44 -7.79 -16.10
C TYR A 91 -12.08 -6.45 -16.79
N PHE A 92 -10.98 -6.45 -17.55
CA PHE A 92 -10.46 -5.25 -18.20
C PHE A 92 -10.95 -5.14 -19.64
N ASP A 93 -11.71 -4.12 -19.92
CA ASP A 93 -12.08 -3.77 -21.29
C ASP A 93 -10.90 -3.03 -21.94
N LYS A 94 -10.29 -3.67 -22.94
CA LYS A 94 -9.13 -3.11 -23.67
C LYS A 94 -9.49 -1.90 -24.54
N SER A 95 -10.77 -1.67 -24.81
CA SER A 95 -11.24 -0.49 -25.56
C SER A 95 -11.47 0.72 -24.66
N LYS A 96 -11.44 0.53 -23.34
CA LYS A 96 -11.68 1.55 -22.33
C LYS A 96 -10.45 1.81 -21.49
N PHE A 97 -10.37 3.00 -20.90
CA PHE A 97 -9.36 3.35 -19.91
C PHE A 97 -9.82 2.86 -18.53
N ASN A 98 -9.05 1.97 -17.94
CA ASN A 98 -9.41 1.24 -16.73
C ASN A 98 -8.85 1.94 -15.49
N ILE A 99 -9.70 2.38 -14.59
CA ILE A 99 -9.34 3.16 -13.39
C ILE A 99 -9.68 2.39 -12.13
N VAL A 100 -8.72 2.26 -11.21
CA VAL A 100 -9.00 1.83 -9.84
C VAL A 100 -9.30 3.06 -8.99
N ILE A 101 -10.48 3.07 -8.35
CA ILE A 101 -10.92 4.10 -7.42
C ILE A 101 -10.67 3.62 -5.99
N GLY A 102 -9.66 4.17 -5.34
CA GLY A 102 -9.29 3.84 -3.97
C GLY A 102 -10.01 4.68 -2.93
N ALA A 103 -11.27 4.38 -2.67
CA ALA A 103 -12.11 5.17 -1.78
C ALA A 103 -11.88 4.88 -0.28
N GLY A 104 -11.30 3.71 0.05
CA GLY A 104 -10.96 3.33 1.42
C GLY A 104 -9.70 4.02 1.95
N SER A 105 -9.66 4.26 3.27
CA SER A 105 -8.47 4.72 3.97
C SER A 105 -8.58 4.43 5.46
N SER A 106 -7.48 4.07 6.12
CA SER A 106 -7.43 3.84 7.57
C SER A 106 -7.51 5.13 8.41
N GLY A 107 -7.22 6.29 7.81
CA GLY A 107 -7.23 7.58 8.49
C GLY A 107 -8.55 8.35 8.29
N PRO A 108 -9.13 8.95 9.36
CA PRO A 108 -10.38 9.71 9.23
C PRO A 108 -10.22 11.01 8.42
N THR A 109 -9.01 11.55 8.36
CA THR A 109 -8.69 12.84 7.71
C THR A 109 -8.20 12.71 6.27
N THR A 110 -8.08 11.48 5.76
CA THR A 110 -7.50 11.19 4.45
C THR A 110 -8.54 10.66 3.47
N LYS A 111 -9.83 10.91 3.72
CA LYS A 111 -10.95 10.46 2.87
C LYS A 111 -11.49 11.63 2.07
N TRP A 112 -11.52 11.49 0.76
CA TRP A 112 -12.13 12.47 -0.15
C TRP A 112 -13.66 12.45 -0.09
N GLY A 113 -14.23 11.31 0.27
CA GLY A 113 -15.67 11.12 0.46
C GLY A 113 -16.37 10.45 -0.72
N THR A 114 -17.43 9.71 -0.42
CA THR A 114 -18.19 8.91 -1.38
C THR A 114 -18.85 9.77 -2.46
N ASP A 115 -19.42 10.94 -2.08
CA ASP A 115 -20.04 11.85 -3.02
C ASP A 115 -19.07 12.35 -4.10
N ASN A 116 -17.86 12.70 -3.70
CA ASN A 116 -16.85 13.19 -4.63
C ASN A 116 -16.41 12.10 -5.61
N TYR A 117 -16.20 10.85 -5.14
CA TYR A 117 -15.90 9.73 -6.03
C TYR A 117 -17.05 9.40 -6.96
N SER A 118 -18.28 9.39 -6.47
CA SER A 118 -19.46 9.14 -7.30
C SER A 118 -19.65 10.20 -8.37
N ASN A 119 -19.48 11.47 -8.01
CA ASN A 119 -19.53 12.58 -8.96
C ASN A 119 -18.43 12.47 -10.04
N LEU A 120 -17.20 12.15 -9.63
CA LEU A 120 -16.09 11.94 -10.57
C LEU A 120 -16.42 10.83 -11.58
N ILE A 121 -16.91 9.69 -11.09
CA ILE A 121 -17.25 8.54 -11.93
C ILE A 121 -18.39 8.92 -12.89
N ASN A 122 -19.44 9.58 -12.41
CA ASN A 122 -20.58 9.99 -13.23
C ASN A 122 -20.17 11.01 -14.32
N GLU A 123 -19.27 11.96 -13.99
CA GLU A 123 -18.74 12.90 -15.00
C GLU A 123 -17.91 12.18 -16.07
N LEU A 124 -17.06 11.24 -15.67
CA LEU A 124 -16.27 10.46 -16.61
C LEU A 124 -17.14 9.49 -17.44
N ASN A 125 -18.23 8.95 -16.88
CA ASN A 125 -19.17 8.08 -17.59
C ASN A 125 -19.82 8.76 -18.80
N LYS A 126 -20.03 10.08 -18.77
CA LYS A 126 -20.54 10.85 -19.92
C LYS A 126 -19.66 10.72 -21.17
N LEU A 127 -18.38 10.41 -21.00
CA LEU A 127 -17.43 10.22 -22.09
C LEU A 127 -17.46 8.80 -22.69
N ASN A 128 -18.10 7.85 -22.03
CA ASN A 128 -18.24 6.43 -22.41
C ASN A 128 -16.91 5.72 -22.79
N LYS A 129 -15.80 6.11 -22.12
CA LYS A 129 -14.44 5.63 -22.41
C LYS A 129 -13.75 4.97 -21.22
N PHE A 130 -14.44 4.83 -20.08
CA PHE A 130 -13.86 4.39 -18.84
C PHE A 130 -14.49 3.12 -18.30
N ASN A 131 -13.71 2.38 -17.52
CA ASN A 131 -14.13 1.24 -16.73
C ASN A 131 -13.54 1.40 -15.32
N PHE A 132 -14.33 1.14 -14.27
CA PHE A 132 -13.96 1.46 -12.90
C PHE A 132 -13.94 0.24 -12.01
N PHE A 133 -12.98 0.23 -11.07
CA PHE A 133 -12.83 -0.79 -10.05
C PHE A 133 -12.82 -0.11 -8.68
N ILE A 134 -13.85 -0.32 -7.88
CA ILE A 134 -13.96 0.31 -6.55
C ILE A 134 -13.17 -0.50 -5.53
N LEU A 135 -12.13 0.10 -4.97
CA LEU A 135 -11.25 -0.50 -3.99
C LEU A 135 -11.50 0.10 -2.61
N CYS A 136 -12.01 -0.74 -1.69
CA CYS A 136 -12.16 -0.44 -0.28
C CYS A 136 -11.64 -1.60 0.57
N GLY A 137 -11.28 -1.32 1.82
CA GLY A 137 -10.91 -2.36 2.78
C GLY A 137 -12.12 -3.20 3.23
N PRO A 138 -11.89 -4.39 3.80
CA PRO A 138 -12.97 -5.31 4.20
C PRO A 138 -13.92 -4.71 5.25
N ASN A 139 -13.46 -3.74 6.04
CA ASN A 139 -14.26 -3.01 7.02
C ASN A 139 -14.96 -1.77 6.44
N GLU A 140 -14.77 -1.50 5.16
CA GLU A 140 -15.26 -0.29 4.47
C GLU A 140 -16.22 -0.62 3.32
N LYS A 141 -16.86 -1.79 3.35
CA LYS A 141 -17.82 -2.24 2.33
C LYS A 141 -18.98 -1.27 2.13
N LEU A 142 -19.40 -0.61 3.20
CA LEU A 142 -20.47 0.41 3.11
C LEU A 142 -20.05 1.60 2.24
N ILE A 143 -18.76 1.96 2.22
CA ILE A 143 -18.24 3.01 1.34
C ILE A 143 -18.35 2.59 -0.13
N ALA A 144 -17.98 1.35 -0.43
CA ALA A 144 -18.11 0.82 -1.79
C ALA A 144 -19.58 0.77 -2.23
N GLN A 145 -20.47 0.27 -1.37
CA GLN A 145 -21.91 0.19 -1.63
C GLN A 145 -22.50 1.58 -1.88
N GLU A 146 -22.18 2.55 -1.04
CA GLU A 146 -22.65 3.93 -1.18
C GLU A 146 -22.24 4.57 -2.51
N ILE A 147 -21.01 4.29 -2.99
CA ILE A 147 -20.57 4.73 -4.31
C ILE A 147 -21.36 4.02 -5.41
N MET A 148 -21.48 2.69 -5.31
CA MET A 148 -22.23 1.88 -6.29
C MET A 148 -23.70 2.32 -6.43
N ASP A 149 -24.34 2.68 -5.32
CA ASP A 149 -25.75 3.13 -5.30
C ASP A 149 -25.94 4.53 -5.95
N LYS A 150 -24.87 5.34 -6.02
CA LYS A 150 -24.90 6.72 -6.57
C LYS A 150 -24.42 6.82 -8.01
N VAL A 151 -23.83 5.75 -8.54
CA VAL A 151 -23.23 5.78 -9.87
C VAL A 151 -24.12 5.06 -10.88
N GLU A 152 -24.29 5.69 -12.04
CA GLU A 152 -25.06 5.12 -13.17
C GLU A 152 -24.12 4.36 -14.11
N GLY A 153 -24.56 3.18 -14.56
CA GLY A 153 -23.85 2.36 -15.54
C GLY A 153 -23.43 0.99 -15.02
N ASP A 154 -23.03 0.13 -15.94
CA ASP A 154 -22.61 -1.27 -15.72
C ASP A 154 -21.07 -1.47 -15.81
N ASN A 155 -20.33 -0.40 -16.07
CA ASN A 155 -18.89 -0.38 -16.25
C ASN A 155 -18.12 -0.23 -14.92
N ILE A 156 -18.67 -0.74 -13.82
CA ILE A 156 -18.13 -0.62 -12.48
C ILE A 156 -18.06 -2.00 -11.82
N THR A 157 -16.90 -2.31 -11.23
CA THR A 157 -16.67 -3.56 -10.50
C THR A 157 -16.32 -3.27 -9.04
N ASP A 158 -17.07 -3.83 -8.10
CA ASP A 158 -16.76 -3.77 -6.68
C ASP A 158 -15.68 -4.79 -6.29
N LEU A 159 -14.58 -4.32 -5.72
CA LEU A 159 -13.48 -5.13 -5.19
C LEU A 159 -13.50 -5.26 -3.66
N SER A 160 -14.44 -4.67 -2.94
CA SER A 160 -14.47 -4.62 -1.47
C SER A 160 -14.59 -6.00 -0.80
N ASN A 161 -15.07 -7.00 -1.53
CA ASN A 161 -15.18 -8.38 -1.07
C ASN A 161 -13.94 -9.24 -1.32
N LYS A 162 -12.95 -8.71 -2.02
CA LYS A 162 -11.71 -9.41 -2.36
C LYS A 162 -10.65 -9.21 -1.27
N ASN A 163 -9.82 -10.22 -1.08
CA ASN A 163 -8.67 -10.09 -0.17
C ASN A 163 -7.49 -9.35 -0.85
N ILE A 164 -6.50 -8.95 -0.05
CA ILE A 164 -5.34 -8.18 -0.51
C ILE A 164 -4.63 -8.87 -1.70
N SER A 165 -4.45 -10.17 -1.65
CA SER A 165 -3.73 -10.90 -2.72
C SER A 165 -4.51 -10.97 -4.04
N GLU A 166 -5.82 -10.78 -3.99
CA GLU A 166 -6.70 -10.75 -5.16
C GLU A 166 -6.81 -9.34 -5.77
N VAL A 167 -6.75 -8.28 -4.96
CA VAL A 167 -6.86 -6.90 -5.46
C VAL A 167 -5.57 -6.37 -6.08
N ILE A 168 -4.40 -6.85 -5.65
CA ILE A 168 -3.10 -6.44 -6.20
C ILE A 168 -3.05 -6.57 -7.74
N PRO A 169 -3.45 -7.69 -8.35
CA PRO A 169 -3.45 -7.81 -9.82
C PRO A 169 -4.38 -6.81 -10.51
N PHE A 170 -5.53 -6.45 -9.90
CA PHE A 170 -6.42 -5.41 -10.46
C PHE A 170 -5.72 -4.06 -10.50
N ILE A 171 -5.10 -3.64 -9.38
CA ILE A 171 -4.38 -2.37 -9.29
C ILE A 171 -3.24 -2.32 -10.32
N ALA A 172 -2.48 -3.40 -10.43
CA ALA A 172 -1.34 -3.47 -11.35
C ALA A 172 -1.73 -3.57 -12.82
N SER A 173 -2.92 -4.06 -13.15
CA SER A 173 -3.43 -4.17 -14.52
C SER A 173 -4.14 -2.90 -14.99
N ALA A 174 -4.63 -2.07 -14.07
CA ALA A 174 -5.32 -0.83 -14.40
C ALA A 174 -4.39 0.17 -15.11
N ASP A 175 -4.99 1.11 -15.82
CA ASP A 175 -4.26 2.18 -16.50
C ASP A 175 -3.91 3.32 -15.53
N MET A 176 -4.74 3.54 -14.50
CA MET A 176 -4.56 4.59 -13.51
C MET A 176 -5.19 4.21 -12.16
N TYR A 177 -4.64 4.74 -11.09
CA TYR A 177 -5.24 4.75 -9.77
C TYR A 177 -5.64 6.18 -9.39
N VAL A 178 -6.85 6.34 -8.88
CA VAL A 178 -7.35 7.60 -8.30
C VAL A 178 -7.90 7.29 -6.92
N GLY A 179 -7.37 7.93 -5.88
CA GLY A 179 -7.86 7.60 -4.56
C GLY A 179 -7.07 8.18 -3.39
N ASN A 180 -7.52 7.83 -2.21
CA ASN A 180 -6.87 8.24 -0.98
C ASN A 180 -5.45 7.68 -0.87
N ASP A 181 -4.59 8.37 -0.11
CA ASP A 181 -3.27 7.84 0.27
C ASP A 181 -3.43 6.60 1.15
N SER A 182 -3.32 5.44 0.54
CA SER A 182 -3.58 4.15 1.16
C SER A 182 -2.79 3.02 0.46
N PHE A 183 -3.06 1.78 0.84
CA PHE A 183 -2.49 0.59 0.22
C PHE A 183 -2.52 0.61 -1.32
N GLY A 184 -3.65 1.04 -1.92
CA GLY A 184 -3.84 1.05 -3.37
C GLY A 184 -2.88 2.00 -4.10
N SER A 185 -2.65 3.21 -3.56
CA SER A 185 -1.73 4.18 -4.14
C SER A 185 -0.28 3.66 -4.16
N HIS A 186 0.14 2.98 -3.08
CA HIS A 186 1.47 2.38 -3.01
C HIS A 186 1.66 1.23 -4.00
N ILE A 187 0.67 0.34 -4.15
CA ILE A 187 0.73 -0.76 -5.12
C ILE A 187 0.74 -0.22 -6.55
N SER A 188 -0.10 0.76 -6.86
CA SER A 188 -0.16 1.40 -8.18
C SER A 188 1.20 2.01 -8.56
N SER A 189 1.76 2.82 -7.68
CA SER A 189 3.08 3.45 -7.88
C SER A 189 4.19 2.41 -8.08
N GLN A 190 4.23 1.34 -7.25
CA GLN A 190 5.23 0.28 -7.37
C GLN A 190 5.04 -0.62 -8.60
N SER A 191 3.83 -0.59 -9.19
CA SER A 191 3.51 -1.26 -10.46
C SER A 191 3.80 -0.36 -11.68
N GLY A 192 4.31 0.87 -11.45
CA GLY A 192 4.62 1.83 -12.50
C GLY A 192 3.38 2.48 -13.12
N LYS A 193 2.26 2.52 -12.39
CA LYS A 193 1.01 3.13 -12.87
C LYS A 193 0.85 4.55 -12.35
N PRO A 194 0.29 5.47 -13.14
CA PRO A 194 -0.09 6.80 -12.68
C PRO A 194 -1.02 6.73 -11.47
N SER A 195 -0.78 7.59 -10.48
CA SER A 195 -1.59 7.68 -9.26
C SER A 195 -1.91 9.13 -8.95
N LEU A 196 -3.17 9.40 -8.66
CA LEU A 196 -3.70 10.70 -8.24
C LEU A 196 -4.39 10.57 -6.88
#